data_c185be4adde09fc6012cfde72c1c2b98
#
_entry.id   c185be4adde09fc6012cfde72c1c2b98
#
_cell.length_a   1.000
_cell.length_b   1.000
_cell.length_c   1.000
_cell.angle_alpha   90.00
_cell.angle_beta   90.00
_cell.angle_gamma   90.00
#
_symmetry.space_group_name_H-M   'P 1'
#
loop_
_entity.id
_entity.type
_entity.pdbx_description
1 polymer ?
#
loop_
_entity_poly.entity_id
_entity_poly.type
_entity_poly.pdbx_seq_one_letter_code
_entity_poly.pdbx_strand_id
1 'polypeptide(L)'
;MSNENQAIGDQVTEYVTVMIGGQLFGLPISRVQDVFMPDRVTRVPLSAPEIAGVLNLRGRIVTAIDMRRRLGLPPRTDDKPSMAVGIELKGESYGLLIDTVGEVMKLGEDTREPNPVNLDARLARVSAGVHRLDGQLMVILDVDYVLNTAAEPMAA
;
A
#
# COMPACT_ATOMS: atom_id res chain seq x y z
N MET A 1 12.60 2.88 36.26
CA MET A 1 11.94 2.16 35.24
C MET A 1 12.64 2.29 33.93
N SER A 2 12.93 1.23 33.40
CA SER A 2 13.69 1.27 32.19
C SER A 2 12.78 0.99 31.00
N ASN A 3 12.60 1.99 30.21
CA ASN A 3 11.86 1.79 29.00
C ASN A 3 12.74 1.30 27.87
N GLU A 4 14.01 1.22 28.11
CA GLU A 4 14.94 0.84 27.05
C GLU A 4 14.79 -0.62 26.70
N ASN A 5 14.66 -1.48 27.71
CA ASN A 5 14.43 -2.88 27.45
C ASN A 5 13.08 -3.12 26.83
N GLN A 6 12.11 -2.30 27.21
CA GLN A 6 10.80 -2.41 26.62
C GLN A 6 10.78 -1.87 25.22
N ALA A 7 11.64 -0.90 24.92
CA ALA A 7 11.60 -0.22 23.63
C ALA A 7 11.83 -1.17 22.46
N ILE A 8 12.61 -2.24 22.64
CA ILE A 8 12.86 -3.17 21.55
C ILE A 8 11.73 -4.18 21.44
N GLY A 9 11.39 -4.84 22.56
CA GLY A 9 10.33 -5.83 22.53
C GLY A 9 8.95 -5.26 22.46
N ASP A 10 8.81 -3.99 22.93
CA ASP A 10 7.50 -3.36 23.02
C ASP A 10 7.26 -2.33 21.94
N GLN A 11 8.17 -2.19 20.98
CA GLN A 11 7.94 -1.28 19.88
C GLN A 11 6.74 -1.75 19.08
N VAL A 12 5.82 -0.83 18.85
CA VAL A 12 4.58 -1.10 18.19
C VAL A 12 4.46 -0.18 16.99
N THR A 13 4.11 -0.74 15.86
CA THR A 13 3.81 0.03 14.67
C THR A 13 2.33 -0.07 14.39
N GLU A 14 1.71 1.04 14.08
CA GLU A 14 0.33 1.05 13.65
C GLU A 14 0.27 0.93 12.14
N TYR A 15 -0.59 0.06 11.66
CA TYR A 15 -0.76 -0.19 10.24
C TYR A 15 -2.20 0.10 9.84
N VAL A 16 -2.35 0.83 8.75
CA VAL A 16 -3.66 0.91 8.08
C VAL A 16 -3.75 -0.34 7.23
N THR A 17 -4.79 -1.13 7.43
CA THR A 17 -4.95 -2.37 6.68
C THR A 17 -5.79 -2.12 5.44
N VAL A 18 -5.41 -2.76 4.36
CA VAL A 18 -6.12 -2.67 3.09
C VAL A 18 -6.22 -4.05 2.47
N MET A 19 -7.26 -4.26 1.66
CA MET A 19 -7.41 -5.49 0.89
C MET A 19 -7.18 -5.18 -0.57
N ILE A 20 -6.40 -6.00 -1.21
CA ILE A 20 -6.18 -5.93 -2.66
C ILE A 20 -6.22 -7.36 -3.17
N GLY A 21 -7.23 -7.66 -3.99
CA GLY A 21 -7.34 -8.98 -4.59
C GLY A 21 -7.42 -10.12 -3.60
N GLY A 22 -8.04 -9.91 -2.46
CA GLY A 22 -8.18 -10.93 -1.43
C GLY A 22 -6.99 -11.07 -0.49
N GLN A 23 -5.93 -10.31 -0.72
CA GLN A 23 -4.75 -10.34 0.14
C GLN A 23 -4.76 -9.13 1.07
N LEU A 24 -4.46 -9.36 2.33
CA LEU A 24 -4.37 -8.31 3.34
C LEU A 24 -2.99 -7.67 3.31
N PHE A 25 -2.96 -6.35 3.26
CA PHE A 25 -1.72 -5.58 3.33
C PHE A 25 -1.81 -4.60 4.49
N GLY A 26 -0.64 -4.22 5.00
CA GLY A 26 -0.54 -3.17 6.00
C GLY A 26 0.38 -2.08 5.53
N LEU A 27 -0.06 -0.84 5.70
CA LEU A 27 0.79 0.32 5.43
C LEU A 27 1.07 1.01 6.75
N PRO A 28 2.35 1.31 7.04
CA PRO A 28 2.64 2.05 8.26
C PRO A 28 1.85 3.35 8.28
N ILE A 29 1.19 3.62 9.39
CA ILE A 29 0.30 4.78 9.46
C ILE A 29 1.05 6.08 9.24
N SER A 30 2.34 6.09 9.57
CA SER A 30 3.17 7.27 9.36
C SER A 30 3.32 7.64 7.89
N ARG A 31 3.08 6.70 6.98
CA ARG A 31 3.18 6.95 5.55
C ARG A 31 1.84 7.34 4.93
N VAL A 32 0.74 7.16 5.65
CA VAL A 32 -0.60 7.42 5.14
C VAL A 32 -1.00 8.85 5.48
N GLN A 33 -1.23 9.66 4.46
CA GLN A 33 -1.71 11.01 4.68
C GLN A 33 -3.22 11.07 4.76
N ASP A 34 -3.88 10.18 4.03
CA ASP A 34 -5.27 10.36 3.73
C ASP A 34 -5.86 9.07 3.24
N VAL A 35 -7.15 8.86 3.45
CA VAL A 35 -7.90 7.77 2.85
C VAL A 35 -9.14 8.41 2.25
N PHE A 36 -9.38 8.18 0.98
CA PHE A 36 -10.48 8.85 0.31
C PHE A 36 -11.04 7.97 -0.79
N MET A 37 -12.25 8.31 -1.21
CA MET A 37 -12.86 7.68 -2.35
C MET A 37 -12.56 8.56 -3.56
N PRO A 38 -11.82 8.03 -4.56
CA PRO A 38 -11.48 8.86 -5.71
C PRO A 38 -12.74 9.19 -6.49
N ASP A 39 -12.88 10.46 -6.81
CA ASP A 39 -14.08 10.95 -7.48
C ASP A 39 -13.95 10.78 -8.98
N ARG A 40 -12.89 11.31 -9.54
CA ARG A 40 -12.67 11.27 -10.97
C ARG A 40 -11.18 11.14 -11.25
N VAL A 41 -10.82 10.12 -12.01
CA VAL A 41 -9.44 9.89 -12.39
C VAL A 41 -9.32 10.17 -13.89
N THR A 42 -8.44 11.08 -14.25
CA THR A 42 -8.18 11.41 -15.65
C THR A 42 -6.98 10.63 -16.13
N ARG A 43 -7.18 9.85 -17.17
CA ARG A 43 -6.14 9.00 -17.72
C ARG A 43 -5.04 9.86 -18.34
N VAL A 44 -3.80 9.46 -18.12
CA VAL A 44 -2.63 10.12 -18.71
C VAL A 44 -2.13 9.24 -19.85
N PRO A 45 -2.15 9.73 -21.09
CA PRO A 45 -1.66 8.92 -22.21
C PRO A 45 -0.20 8.57 -22.06
N LEU A 46 0.18 7.38 -22.51
CA LEU A 46 1.57 6.91 -22.56
C LEU A 46 2.20 6.73 -21.18
N SER A 47 1.40 6.73 -20.13
CA SER A 47 1.92 6.43 -18.80
C SER A 47 2.07 4.92 -18.64
N ALA A 48 2.79 4.51 -17.59
CA ALA A 48 2.94 3.10 -17.27
C ALA A 48 1.57 2.47 -16.98
N PRO A 49 1.40 1.16 -17.27
CA PRO A 49 0.08 0.54 -17.10
C PRO A 49 -0.48 0.63 -15.69
N GLU A 50 0.37 0.63 -14.67
CA GLU A 50 -0.08 0.70 -13.28
C GLU A 50 -0.53 2.10 -12.90
N ILE A 51 -0.23 3.12 -13.69
CA ILE A 51 -0.71 4.48 -13.43
C ILE A 51 -2.11 4.58 -14.00
N ALA A 52 -3.10 4.68 -13.11
CA ALA A 52 -4.49 4.82 -13.53
C ALA A 52 -4.76 6.20 -14.12
N GLY A 53 -4.05 7.20 -13.64
CA GLY A 53 -4.22 8.56 -14.12
C GLY A 53 -3.92 9.55 -13.02
N VAL A 54 -4.49 10.74 -13.14
CA VAL A 54 -4.35 11.77 -12.13
C VAL A 54 -5.71 12.24 -11.68
N LEU A 55 -5.77 12.74 -10.47
CA LEU A 55 -7.00 13.30 -9.93
C LEU A 55 -6.67 14.55 -9.13
N ASN A 56 -7.70 15.35 -8.90
CA ASN A 56 -7.57 16.54 -8.07
C ASN A 56 -8.17 16.24 -6.71
N LEU A 57 -7.38 16.43 -5.66
CA LEU A 57 -7.84 16.26 -4.30
C LEU A 57 -7.58 17.55 -3.55
N ARG A 58 -8.64 18.28 -3.28
CA ARG A 58 -8.55 19.53 -2.52
C ARG A 58 -7.51 20.50 -3.10
N GLY A 59 -7.50 20.61 -4.42
CA GLY A 59 -6.59 21.52 -5.10
C GLY A 59 -5.22 20.96 -5.38
N ARG A 60 -4.96 19.71 -5.02
CA ARG A 60 -3.68 19.07 -5.31
C ARG A 60 -3.84 18.00 -6.38
N ILE A 61 -2.83 17.90 -7.22
CA ILE A 61 -2.79 16.85 -8.23
C ILE A 61 -2.21 15.58 -7.58
N VAL A 62 -2.94 14.49 -7.69
CA VAL A 62 -2.56 13.22 -7.12
C VAL A 62 -2.45 12.22 -8.25
N THR A 63 -1.33 11.50 -8.31
CA THR A 63 -1.14 10.42 -9.26
C THR A 63 -1.73 9.14 -8.69
N ALA A 64 -2.68 8.55 -9.40
CA ALA A 64 -3.36 7.35 -8.95
C ALA A 64 -2.64 6.11 -9.47
N ILE A 65 -2.26 5.22 -8.55
CA ILE A 65 -1.59 3.96 -8.87
C ILE A 65 -2.61 2.84 -8.68
N ASP A 66 -2.84 2.08 -9.74
CA ASP A 66 -3.73 0.92 -9.69
C ASP A 66 -2.96 -0.24 -9.09
N MET A 67 -3.23 -0.56 -7.83
CA MET A 67 -2.46 -1.59 -7.13
C MET A 67 -2.74 -2.98 -7.68
N ARG A 68 -3.91 -3.25 -8.22
CA ARG A 68 -4.14 -4.54 -8.85
C ARG A 68 -3.23 -4.72 -10.06
N ARG A 69 -3.12 -3.70 -10.88
CA ARG A 69 -2.21 -3.75 -12.02
C ARG A 69 -0.75 -3.82 -11.57
N ARG A 70 -0.44 -3.06 -10.53
CA ARG A 70 0.92 -3.06 -10.00
C ARG A 70 1.34 -4.44 -9.53
N LEU A 71 0.39 -5.21 -9.00
CA LEU A 71 0.63 -6.56 -8.51
C LEU A 71 0.38 -7.63 -9.56
N GLY A 72 -0.03 -7.25 -10.76
CA GLY A 72 -0.31 -8.21 -11.81
C GLY A 72 -1.61 -8.98 -11.59
N LEU A 73 -2.55 -8.39 -10.88
CA LEU A 73 -3.83 -9.02 -10.62
C LEU A 73 -4.87 -8.57 -11.64
N PRO A 74 -5.91 -9.37 -11.89
CA PRO A 74 -6.96 -8.96 -12.81
C PRO A 74 -7.79 -7.82 -12.24
N PRO A 75 -8.44 -7.03 -13.11
CA PRO A 75 -9.32 -5.96 -12.62
C PRO A 75 -10.46 -6.51 -11.81
N ARG A 76 -11.05 -5.65 -10.98
CA ARG A 76 -12.22 -6.05 -10.20
C ARG A 76 -13.37 -6.33 -11.13
N THR A 77 -14.16 -7.31 -10.73
CA THR A 77 -15.36 -7.68 -11.49
C THR A 77 -16.65 -7.22 -10.83
N ASP A 78 -16.57 -6.74 -9.57
CA ASP A 78 -17.75 -6.20 -8.92
C ASP A 78 -17.88 -4.70 -9.22
N ASP A 79 -19.03 -4.14 -8.86
CA ASP A 79 -19.31 -2.74 -9.13
C ASP A 79 -18.94 -1.82 -7.99
N LYS A 80 -18.24 -2.35 -6.99
CA LYS A 80 -17.91 -1.55 -5.82
C LYS A 80 -16.81 -0.57 -6.15
N PRO A 81 -16.91 0.66 -5.65
CA PRO A 81 -15.88 1.66 -5.93
C PRO A 81 -14.57 1.29 -5.23
N SER A 82 -13.47 1.67 -5.83
CA SER A 82 -12.16 1.54 -5.21
C SER A 82 -12.00 2.64 -4.17
N MET A 83 -11.16 2.35 -3.19
CA MET A 83 -10.71 3.36 -2.24
C MET A 83 -9.28 3.75 -2.60
N ALA A 84 -8.85 4.88 -2.09
CA ALA A 84 -7.50 5.35 -2.33
C ALA A 84 -6.84 5.69 -1.00
N VAL A 85 -5.56 5.32 -0.90
CA VAL A 85 -4.73 5.70 0.24
C VAL A 85 -3.74 6.74 -0.27
N GLY A 86 -3.79 7.93 0.30
CA GLY A 86 -2.94 9.03 -0.10
C GLY A 86 -1.58 8.95 0.56
N ILE A 87 -0.54 9.08 -0.23
CA ILE A 87 0.85 8.96 0.22
C ILE A 87 1.65 10.05 -0.45
N GLU A 88 2.63 10.57 0.27
CA GLU A 88 3.56 11.53 -0.29
C GLU A 88 4.94 10.91 -0.39
N LEU A 89 5.61 11.14 -1.50
CA LEU A 89 6.99 10.72 -1.69
C LEU A 89 7.72 11.83 -2.43
N LYS A 90 8.78 12.34 -1.81
CA LYS A 90 9.64 13.35 -2.42
C LYS A 90 8.85 14.56 -2.94
N GLY A 91 7.87 15.00 -2.16
CA GLY A 91 7.07 16.16 -2.51
C GLY A 91 5.95 15.90 -3.49
N GLU A 92 5.81 14.67 -3.96
CA GLU A 92 4.74 14.30 -4.89
C GLU A 92 3.65 13.54 -4.17
N SER A 93 2.42 13.77 -4.58
CA SER A 93 1.26 13.10 -3.96
C SER A 93 0.81 11.94 -4.83
N TYR A 94 0.58 10.81 -4.19
CA TYR A 94 0.13 9.59 -4.84
C TYR A 94 -1.10 9.05 -4.14
N GLY A 95 -1.97 8.40 -4.88
CA GLY A 95 -3.10 7.67 -4.33
C GLY A 95 -3.02 6.23 -4.77
N LEU A 96 -2.89 5.32 -3.82
CA LEU A 96 -2.89 3.90 -4.13
C LEU A 96 -4.34 3.43 -4.19
N LEU A 97 -4.77 3.01 -5.36
CA LEU A 97 -6.13 2.50 -5.53
C LEU A 97 -6.17 1.06 -5.05
N ILE A 98 -7.02 0.81 -4.09
CA ILE A 98 -7.14 -0.50 -3.44
C ILE A 98 -8.60 -0.91 -3.40
N ASP A 99 -8.86 -2.14 -3.01
CA ASP A 99 -10.23 -2.64 -2.98
C ASP A 99 -11.00 -2.07 -1.80
N THR A 100 -10.49 -2.29 -0.59
CA THR A 100 -11.16 -1.79 0.62
C THR A 100 -10.11 -1.42 1.65
N VAL A 101 -10.51 -0.54 2.56
CA VAL A 101 -9.70 -0.15 3.71
C VAL A 101 -10.30 -0.81 4.94
N GLY A 102 -9.44 -1.41 5.75
CA GLY A 102 -9.86 -2.01 7.00
C GLY A 102 -9.48 -1.15 8.19
N GLU A 103 -9.36 -1.78 9.32
CA GLU A 103 -9.07 -1.07 10.56
C GLU A 103 -7.58 -0.81 10.70
N VAL A 104 -7.23 0.06 11.63
CA VAL A 104 -5.85 0.29 12.01
C VAL A 104 -5.48 -0.76 13.05
N MET A 105 -4.36 -1.44 12.82
CA MET A 105 -3.88 -2.47 13.74
C MET A 105 -2.56 -2.06 14.35
N LYS A 106 -2.42 -2.31 15.64
CA LYS A 106 -1.18 -2.09 16.36
C LYS A 106 -0.47 -3.42 16.50
N LEU A 107 0.72 -3.53 15.90
CA LEU A 107 1.45 -4.78 15.90
C LEU A 107 2.87 -4.55 16.41
N GLY A 108 3.34 -5.48 17.25
CA GLY A 108 4.68 -5.37 17.78
C GLY A 108 5.72 -5.72 16.74
N GLU A 109 6.84 -5.01 16.80
CA GLU A 109 7.94 -5.28 15.86
C GLU A 109 8.57 -6.64 16.13
N ASP A 110 8.44 -7.15 17.34
CA ASP A 110 9.01 -8.45 17.69
C ASP A 110 8.30 -9.61 17.00
N THR A 111 7.08 -9.40 16.51
CA THR A 111 6.34 -10.44 15.77
C THR A 111 6.42 -10.27 14.27
N ARG A 112 7.16 -9.27 13.80
CA ARG A 112 7.35 -9.09 12.36
C ARG A 112 8.31 -10.16 11.85
N GLU A 113 7.98 -10.74 10.72
CA GLU A 113 8.74 -11.84 10.15
C GLU A 113 9.19 -11.50 8.74
N PRO A 114 10.29 -12.12 8.29
CA PRO A 114 10.65 -12.01 6.88
C PRO A 114 9.64 -12.75 6.00
N ASN A 115 9.72 -12.51 4.72
CA ASN A 115 8.81 -13.15 3.78
C ASN A 115 8.95 -14.67 3.88
N PRO A 116 7.82 -15.40 3.96
CA PRO A 116 7.88 -16.85 3.86
C PRO A 116 8.45 -17.26 2.50
N VAL A 117 9.12 -18.42 2.47
CA VAL A 117 9.74 -18.87 1.22
C VAL A 117 8.70 -19.16 0.14
N ASN A 118 7.48 -19.49 0.54
CA ASN A 118 6.42 -19.80 -0.41
C ASN A 118 5.52 -18.62 -0.72
N LEU A 119 5.92 -17.41 -0.34
CA LEU A 119 5.13 -16.22 -0.65
C LEU A 119 5.16 -15.99 -2.16
N ASP A 120 3.99 -15.66 -2.71
CA ASP A 120 3.88 -15.34 -4.13
C ASP A 120 4.93 -14.30 -4.51
N ALA A 121 5.62 -14.53 -5.63
CA ALA A 121 6.72 -13.65 -6.05
C ALA A 121 6.26 -12.21 -6.25
N ARG A 122 5.03 -12.01 -6.71
CA ARG A 122 4.52 -10.66 -6.91
C ARG A 122 4.34 -9.93 -5.58
N LEU A 123 3.91 -10.65 -4.56
CA LEU A 123 3.77 -10.08 -3.22
C LEU A 123 5.13 -9.86 -2.59
N ALA A 124 6.05 -10.78 -2.81
CA ALA A 124 7.38 -10.67 -2.22
C ALA A 124 8.10 -9.41 -2.69
N ARG A 125 7.89 -9.02 -3.93
CA ARG A 125 8.55 -7.83 -4.48
C ARG A 125 8.15 -6.55 -3.78
N VAL A 126 6.89 -6.46 -3.34
CA VAL A 126 6.38 -5.24 -2.72
C VAL A 126 6.34 -5.34 -1.21
N SER A 127 6.90 -6.41 -0.64
CA SER A 127 6.80 -6.69 0.79
C SER A 127 8.02 -6.17 1.54
N ALA A 128 7.76 -5.53 2.65
CA ALA A 128 8.80 -5.15 3.61
C ALA A 128 8.83 -6.11 4.81
N GLY A 129 8.13 -7.24 4.68
CA GLY A 129 8.00 -8.22 5.73
C GLY A 129 6.55 -8.61 5.90
N VAL A 130 6.28 -9.48 6.85
CA VAL A 130 4.91 -9.95 7.08
C VAL A 130 4.62 -10.01 8.56
N HIS A 131 3.32 -10.01 8.88
CA HIS A 131 2.83 -10.37 10.21
C HIS A 131 1.84 -11.51 10.04
N ARG A 132 1.99 -12.53 10.88
CA ARG A 132 1.03 -13.62 10.90
C ARG A 132 -0.08 -13.25 11.85
N LEU A 133 -1.23 -12.98 11.30
CA LEU A 133 -2.41 -12.69 12.09
C LEU A 133 -3.22 -13.96 12.24
N ASP A 134 -4.20 -13.90 13.13
CA ASP A 134 -5.05 -15.06 13.35
C ASP A 134 -5.81 -15.38 12.06
N GLY A 135 -5.44 -16.50 11.46
CA GLY A 135 -6.10 -16.95 10.26
C GLY A 135 -5.65 -16.35 8.95
N GLN A 136 -4.69 -15.40 8.95
CA GLN A 136 -4.24 -14.84 7.69
C GLN A 136 -2.89 -14.17 7.83
N LEU A 137 -2.28 -13.95 6.70
CA LEU A 137 -0.98 -13.30 6.61
C LEU A 137 -1.17 -11.87 6.13
N MET A 138 -0.62 -10.91 6.85
CA MET A 138 -0.62 -9.52 6.41
C MET A 138 0.75 -9.19 5.83
N VAL A 139 0.77 -8.74 4.58
CA VAL A 139 2.00 -8.33 3.92
C VAL A 139 2.20 -6.84 4.19
N ILE A 140 3.36 -6.48 4.73
CA ILE A 140 3.68 -5.08 4.94
C ILE A 140 4.12 -4.50 3.61
N LEU A 141 3.41 -3.48 3.14
CA LEU A 141 3.70 -2.90 1.85
C LEU A 141 4.92 -2.01 1.92
N ASP A 142 5.89 -2.25 1.04
CA ASP A 142 7.04 -1.38 0.88
C ASP A 142 6.62 -0.21 0.01
N VAL A 143 6.16 0.85 0.65
CA VAL A 143 5.57 1.99 -0.04
C VAL A 143 6.57 2.65 -0.97
N ASP A 144 7.81 2.81 -0.52
CA ASP A 144 8.82 3.45 -1.34
C ASP A 144 9.12 2.65 -2.60
N TYR A 145 9.22 1.34 -2.46
CA TYR A 145 9.47 0.49 -3.62
C TYR A 145 8.33 0.58 -4.62
N VAL A 146 7.09 0.50 -4.12
CA VAL A 146 5.92 0.58 -4.98
C VAL A 146 5.90 1.89 -5.76
N LEU A 147 6.11 3.00 -5.07
CA LEU A 147 6.02 4.32 -5.69
C LEU A 147 7.21 4.61 -6.58
N ASN A 148 8.41 4.26 -6.15
CA ASN A 148 9.59 4.52 -6.96
C ASN A 148 9.54 3.74 -8.27
N THR A 149 9.11 2.48 -8.21
CA THR A 149 9.07 1.66 -9.40
C THR A 149 7.98 2.14 -10.36
N ALA A 150 6.82 2.52 -9.82
CA ALA A 150 5.73 2.99 -10.67
C ALA A 150 6.00 4.37 -11.25
N ALA A 151 6.75 5.22 -10.52
CA ALA A 151 7.03 6.57 -10.95
C ALA A 151 8.22 6.65 -11.90
N GLU A 152 9.01 5.59 -12.01
CA GLU A 152 10.16 5.61 -12.90
C GLU A 152 9.69 5.57 -14.35
N PRO A 153 10.38 6.31 -15.23
CA PRO A 153 10.06 6.17 -16.64
C PRO A 153 10.35 4.76 -17.08
N MET A 154 9.50 4.26 -17.98
CA MET A 154 9.68 2.92 -18.48
C MET A 154 11.03 2.83 -19.14
N ALA A 155 11.79 1.81 -18.77
CA ALA A 155 13.05 1.57 -19.43
C ALA A 155 12.79 1.30 -20.90
N ALA A 156 13.54 1.95 -21.72
CA ALA A 156 13.38 1.77 -23.15
C ALA A 156 13.79 0.38 -23.57
#